data_665e18b3ebbd4dbe25011fb6475b9d50
#
_entry.id   665e18b3ebbd4dbe25011fb6475b9d50
#
_cell.length_a   1.000
_cell.length_b   1.000
_cell.length_c   1.000
_cell.angle_alpha   90.00
_cell.angle_beta   90.00
_cell.angle_gamma   90.00
#
_symmetry.space_group_name_H-M   'P 1'
#
loop_
_entity.id
_entity.type
_entity.pdbx_description
1 polymer ?
#
loop_
_entity_poly.entity_id
_entity_poly.type
_entity_poly.pdbx_seq_one_letter_code
_entity_poly.pdbx_strand_id
1 'polypeptide(L)'
;MQMTQRFPRAVRRLGRGLLPALATLCMALAGCGRDEARGAEAGEADRADRADAAWNPQALTRVAGLDVAAVRGAVGQRLDGGRPAPLDADQWERVRKLYRRYGQGPLWFGPDGLLEDRAAALLTALVNAHQDALRLDRYPLGELARSLGAVKDARRPTAAQVAAADVMLTASYAALGHDLLTGQVDPRSVSQAWFINPDRERVDSALARTLREEPLHRAIAGMRPQDDDYAFLQRQLQHYRQIASRGGWPTVPRGKELKPGESDSPARLAALRQRLQAEGLLAAATTAPPPPAESAGRSPARPAGGAVYDPALAGAVAAFQARHGIESDSTLGPETVAALNLSPAYRLWQIAANLERYRWLPRSLGSRYILVNVPAFRLEAFDGGRKALEMKVIVGEEYEDRATPVFSDSMEYVVFRPYWMVTDSIAAKEIFPRAAADPGYFARNRYETFEEQGKTRVRQRPGEKNSLGLVKFMFPNDFNIYLHDTPADSLFREDVRAFSHGCIRLEKPDQLALFALGWPPERVRQAMQQGPDDRRVNLPRKIPVYIAYFTAYARGGQLYFGNDLYRRDDRLIRAVSEGAVPSAQALRAADALRRFVAE
;
A
#
# COMPACT_ATOMS: atom_id res chain seq x y z
N MET A 1 -23.93 -7.25 19.94
CA MET A 1 -22.88 -7.07 20.95
C MET A 1 -22.05 -5.90 20.49
N GLN A 2 -22.27 -4.72 21.10
CA GLN A 2 -21.70 -3.45 20.62
C GLN A 2 -20.18 -3.43 20.88
N MET A 3 -19.39 -3.52 19.80
CA MET A 3 -17.95 -3.26 19.84
C MET A 3 -17.72 -1.74 19.80
N THR A 4 -17.54 -1.14 20.97
CA THR A 4 -16.97 0.21 21.05
C THR A 4 -15.47 0.11 20.71
N GLN A 5 -15.08 0.54 19.51
CA GLN A 5 -13.68 0.70 19.14
C GLN A 5 -13.01 1.69 20.11
N ARG A 6 -12.27 1.16 21.08
CA ARG A 6 -11.39 1.96 21.94
C ARG A 6 -10.12 2.24 21.16
N PHE A 7 -10.04 3.39 20.49
CA PHE A 7 -8.80 3.86 19.89
C PHE A 7 -7.73 4.09 20.96
N PRO A 8 -6.49 3.63 20.79
CA PRO A 8 -5.43 3.84 21.77
C PRO A 8 -5.16 5.33 21.99
N ARG A 9 -5.06 5.76 23.23
CA ARG A 9 -4.76 7.15 23.62
C ARG A 9 -3.43 7.71 23.06
N ALA A 10 -2.52 6.85 22.61
CA ALA A 10 -1.19 7.22 22.12
C ALA A 10 -1.21 8.05 20.82
N VAL A 11 -2.18 7.86 19.93
CA VAL A 11 -2.26 8.57 18.64
C VAL A 11 -2.72 10.02 18.79
N ARG A 12 -3.38 10.37 19.88
CA ARG A 12 -3.87 11.75 20.15
C ARG A 12 -2.77 12.79 20.37
N ARG A 13 -1.55 12.39 20.77
CA ARG A 13 -0.44 13.33 21.05
C ARG A 13 0.36 13.76 19.81
N LEU A 14 0.25 13.04 18.69
CA LEU A 14 0.98 13.33 17.46
C LEU A 14 0.39 14.50 16.62
N GLY A 15 -0.79 14.98 16.95
CA GLY A 15 -1.53 15.93 16.11
C GLY A 15 -1.15 17.42 16.23
N ARG A 16 -0.34 17.85 17.19
CA ARG A 16 -0.15 19.30 17.44
C ARG A 16 1.25 19.87 17.17
N GLY A 17 2.26 19.06 16.94
CA GLY A 17 3.64 19.55 16.85
C GLY A 17 4.35 19.40 15.50
N LEU A 18 3.74 18.71 14.53
CA LEU A 18 4.45 18.16 13.37
C LEU A 18 4.24 18.91 12.04
N LEU A 19 3.35 19.90 11.98
CA LEU A 19 2.86 20.44 10.71
C LEU A 19 3.63 21.64 10.10
N PRO A 20 4.31 22.53 10.83
CA PRO A 20 4.93 23.71 10.20
C PRO A 20 6.12 23.37 9.29
N ALA A 21 6.88 22.32 9.60
CA ALA A 21 8.11 21.99 8.86
C ALA A 21 7.86 21.34 7.48
N LEU A 22 6.69 20.71 7.27
CA LEU A 22 6.34 20.10 5.98
C LEU A 22 5.75 21.09 4.98
N ALA A 23 5.15 22.20 5.45
CA ALA A 23 4.52 23.19 4.58
C ALA A 23 5.52 23.96 3.71
N THR A 24 6.72 24.24 4.23
CA THR A 24 7.75 25.00 3.50
C THR A 24 8.30 24.24 2.28
N LEU A 25 8.18 22.92 2.28
CA LEU A 25 8.69 22.07 1.20
C LEU A 25 7.79 22.03 -0.05
N CYS A 26 6.48 22.33 0.09
CA CYS A 26 5.52 22.24 -1.01
C CYS A 26 5.33 23.51 -1.82
N MET A 27 5.71 24.70 -1.32
CA MET A 27 5.40 25.96 -1.99
C MET A 27 6.37 26.37 -3.11
N ALA A 28 7.53 25.73 -3.25
CA ALA A 28 8.53 26.11 -4.23
C ALA A 28 8.34 25.49 -5.64
N LEU A 29 7.33 24.65 -5.86
CA LEU A 29 7.19 23.89 -7.11
C LEU A 29 5.96 24.26 -7.98
N ALA A 30 5.18 25.28 -7.63
CA ALA A 30 3.95 25.62 -8.36
C ALA A 30 4.10 26.73 -9.42
N GLY A 31 5.29 27.17 -9.74
CA GLY A 31 5.49 28.30 -10.63
C GLY A 31 6.65 28.16 -11.59
N CYS A 32 6.57 27.28 -12.58
CA CYS A 32 7.31 27.41 -13.84
C CYS A 32 6.90 26.27 -14.79
N GLY A 33 6.40 26.59 -15.95
CA GLY A 33 6.38 25.63 -17.04
C GLY A 33 5.14 25.59 -17.90
N ARG A 34 5.01 26.52 -18.83
CA ARG A 34 4.15 26.33 -20.00
C ARG A 34 4.70 26.80 -21.36
N ASP A 35 5.89 27.37 -21.44
CA ASP A 35 6.36 27.95 -22.75
C ASP A 35 7.72 27.44 -23.29
N GLU A 36 8.36 26.42 -22.67
CA GLU A 36 9.65 25.91 -23.19
C GLU A 36 9.60 24.52 -23.87
N ALA A 37 8.42 23.99 -24.15
CA ALA A 37 8.27 22.63 -24.68
C ALA A 37 8.68 22.43 -26.16
N ARG A 38 9.05 23.45 -26.91
CA ARG A 38 9.44 23.33 -28.33
C ARG A 38 10.94 23.46 -28.62
N GLY A 39 11.75 23.88 -27.67
CA GLY A 39 13.19 23.98 -27.85
C GLY A 39 13.99 22.76 -27.34
N ALA A 40 13.35 21.93 -26.53
CA ALA A 40 14.01 20.80 -25.85
C ALA A 40 14.11 19.52 -26.70
N GLU A 41 13.17 19.29 -27.64
CA GLU A 41 13.15 18.03 -28.42
C GLU A 41 14.29 17.89 -29.43
N ALA A 42 14.85 19.00 -29.96
CA ALA A 42 16.00 18.96 -30.86
C ALA A 42 17.34 18.76 -30.14
N GLY A 43 17.43 19.12 -28.84
CA GLY A 43 18.63 18.90 -28.00
C GLY A 43 18.69 17.52 -27.39
N GLU A 44 17.56 16.85 -27.19
CA GLU A 44 17.48 15.50 -26.61
C GLU A 44 17.89 14.41 -27.62
N ALA A 45 17.59 14.56 -28.90
CA ALA A 45 17.99 13.60 -29.93
C ALA A 45 19.53 13.58 -30.13
N ASP A 46 20.18 14.75 -30.07
CA ASP A 46 21.64 14.83 -30.22
C ASP A 46 22.43 14.44 -28.96
N ARG A 47 21.78 14.47 -27.79
CA ARG A 47 22.33 13.93 -26.52
C ARG A 47 22.13 12.42 -26.39
N ALA A 48 21.05 11.88 -26.94
CA ALA A 48 20.79 10.45 -26.93
C ALA A 48 21.81 9.68 -27.79
N ASP A 49 22.26 10.25 -28.91
CA ASP A 49 23.27 9.62 -29.80
C ASP A 49 24.70 9.63 -29.20
N ARG A 50 24.98 10.49 -28.20
CA ARG A 50 26.25 10.48 -27.46
C ARG A 50 26.23 9.58 -26.22
N ALA A 51 25.08 9.10 -25.78
CA ALA A 51 24.93 8.23 -24.62
C ALA A 51 25.21 6.75 -24.93
N ASP A 52 25.44 6.40 -26.18
CA ASP A 52 25.66 5.00 -26.61
C ASP A 52 27.08 4.44 -26.40
N ALA A 53 27.97 5.16 -25.69
CA ALA A 53 29.13 4.52 -25.08
C ALA A 53 28.66 3.82 -23.82
N ALA A 54 28.30 2.53 -23.91
CA ALA A 54 27.82 1.70 -22.81
C ALA A 54 28.63 1.98 -21.54
N TRP A 55 27.97 2.47 -20.47
CA TRP A 55 28.61 2.74 -19.17
C TRP A 55 29.43 1.51 -18.72
N ASN A 56 30.71 1.65 -18.72
CA ASN A 56 31.66 0.58 -18.36
C ASN A 56 32.77 1.10 -17.44
N PRO A 57 32.54 1.14 -16.11
CA PRO A 57 33.51 1.64 -15.16
C PRO A 57 34.80 0.81 -15.08
N GLN A 58 34.78 -0.43 -15.58
CA GLN A 58 35.98 -1.29 -15.58
C GLN A 58 36.96 -0.93 -16.70
N ALA A 59 36.49 -0.34 -17.80
CA ALA A 59 37.30 0.03 -18.95
C ALA A 59 37.96 1.41 -18.81
N LEU A 60 37.67 2.15 -17.74
CA LEU A 60 38.23 3.47 -17.51
C LEU A 60 39.75 3.39 -17.25
N THR A 61 40.52 4.24 -17.92
CA THR A 61 41.94 4.44 -17.69
C THR A 61 42.22 5.75 -16.94
N ARG A 62 41.31 6.72 -17.08
CA ARG A 62 41.36 8.01 -16.37
C ARG A 62 39.99 8.34 -15.78
N VAL A 63 39.95 9.11 -14.70
CA VAL A 63 38.76 9.55 -13.98
C VAL A 63 38.98 10.97 -13.46
N ALA A 64 38.15 11.92 -13.86
CA ALA A 64 38.29 13.33 -13.50
C ALA A 64 39.73 13.87 -13.75
N GLY A 65 40.32 13.45 -14.86
CA GLY A 65 41.70 13.77 -15.20
C GLY A 65 42.80 13.04 -14.42
N LEU A 66 42.44 12.19 -13.45
CA LEU A 66 43.38 11.41 -12.60
C LEU A 66 43.60 10.02 -13.18
N ASP A 67 44.70 9.36 -12.75
CA ASP A 67 44.91 7.93 -13.01
C ASP A 67 43.85 7.10 -12.29
N VAL A 68 43.21 6.16 -13.00
CA VAL A 68 42.16 5.32 -12.45
C VAL A 68 42.64 4.44 -11.29
N ALA A 69 43.92 3.99 -11.30
CA ALA A 69 44.47 3.16 -10.23
C ALA A 69 44.55 3.95 -8.90
N ALA A 70 44.91 5.23 -8.96
CA ALA A 70 44.90 6.10 -7.78
C ALA A 70 43.48 6.27 -7.21
N VAL A 71 42.48 6.45 -8.07
CA VAL A 71 41.07 6.56 -7.63
C VAL A 71 40.54 5.22 -7.09
N ARG A 72 40.84 4.09 -7.72
CA ARG A 72 40.50 2.74 -7.20
C ARG A 72 41.11 2.47 -5.84
N GLY A 73 42.40 2.83 -5.64
CA GLY A 73 43.03 2.73 -4.33
C GLY A 73 42.34 3.58 -3.26
N ALA A 74 41.94 4.80 -3.60
CA ALA A 74 41.23 5.69 -2.70
C ALA A 74 39.78 5.18 -2.41
N VAL A 75 39.08 4.58 -3.39
CA VAL A 75 37.79 3.92 -3.17
C VAL A 75 37.96 2.76 -2.19
N GLY A 76 38.97 1.89 -2.36
CA GLY A 76 39.26 0.81 -1.44
C GLY A 76 39.48 1.34 0.00
N GLN A 77 40.32 2.34 0.17
CA GLN A 77 40.56 2.97 1.48
C GLN A 77 39.27 3.55 2.09
N ARG A 78 38.41 4.18 1.27
CA ARG A 78 37.14 4.75 1.76
C ARG A 78 36.15 3.65 2.19
N LEU A 79 36.11 2.52 1.49
CA LEU A 79 35.26 1.37 1.83
C LEU A 79 35.72 0.68 3.13
N ASP A 80 37.05 0.67 3.39
CA ASP A 80 37.65 0.11 4.60
C ASP A 80 37.60 1.09 5.78
N GLY A 81 37.55 2.41 5.52
CA GLY A 81 37.57 3.48 6.50
C GLY A 81 36.32 3.67 7.36
N GLY A 82 35.38 2.76 7.27
CA GLY A 82 34.21 2.75 8.10
C GLY A 82 32.92 3.18 7.40
N ARG A 83 31.83 2.74 7.99
CA ARG A 83 30.45 2.94 7.51
C ARG A 83 29.96 4.35 7.82
N PRO A 84 29.42 5.09 6.83
CA PRO A 84 28.82 6.40 7.09
C PRO A 84 27.46 6.25 7.80
N ALA A 85 27.17 7.15 8.75
CA ALA A 85 25.82 7.25 9.30
C ALA A 85 24.86 7.84 8.23
N PRO A 86 23.60 7.41 8.20
CA PRO A 86 22.89 6.52 9.12
C PRO A 86 22.85 5.04 8.67
N LEU A 87 23.67 4.64 7.69
CA LEU A 87 23.58 3.28 7.13
C LEU A 87 23.85 2.21 8.18
N ASP A 88 23.17 1.06 8.06
CA ASP A 88 23.46 -0.14 8.84
C ASP A 88 24.56 -1.02 8.19
N ALA A 89 24.92 -2.13 8.84
CA ALA A 89 25.97 -3.02 8.36
C ALA A 89 25.60 -3.70 7.04
N ASP A 90 24.35 -4.10 6.87
CA ASP A 90 23.86 -4.79 5.67
C ASP A 90 23.81 -3.84 4.48
N GLN A 91 23.37 -2.60 4.69
CA GLN A 91 23.39 -1.55 3.68
C GLN A 91 24.82 -1.26 3.22
N TRP A 92 25.76 -1.17 4.17
CA TRP A 92 27.17 -0.94 3.84
C TRP A 92 27.80 -2.13 3.10
N GLU A 93 27.45 -3.35 3.45
CA GLU A 93 27.93 -4.53 2.72
C GLU A 93 27.37 -4.58 1.27
N ARG A 94 26.15 -4.10 1.02
CA ARG A 94 25.63 -3.92 -0.35
C ARG A 94 26.49 -2.95 -1.16
N VAL A 95 26.91 -1.84 -0.57
CA VAL A 95 27.83 -0.90 -1.23
C VAL A 95 29.12 -1.61 -1.62
N ARG A 96 29.74 -2.35 -0.70
CA ARG A 96 30.95 -3.13 -0.98
C ARG A 96 30.75 -4.17 -2.10
N LYS A 97 29.60 -4.85 -2.12
CA LYS A 97 29.24 -5.82 -3.18
C LYS A 97 29.12 -5.15 -4.54
N LEU A 98 28.54 -3.96 -4.63
CA LEU A 98 28.47 -3.19 -5.88
C LEU A 98 29.87 -2.87 -6.40
N TYR A 99 30.76 -2.37 -5.57
CA TYR A 99 32.14 -2.08 -5.97
C TYR A 99 32.92 -3.35 -6.37
N ARG A 100 32.79 -4.45 -5.62
CA ARG A 100 33.40 -5.73 -6.01
C ARG A 100 32.92 -6.20 -7.39
N ARG A 101 31.63 -6.04 -7.67
CA ARG A 101 31.03 -6.44 -8.97
C ARG A 101 31.57 -5.63 -10.14
N TYR A 102 31.94 -4.37 -9.91
CA TYR A 102 32.45 -3.45 -10.94
C TYR A 102 33.96 -3.18 -10.83
N GLY A 103 34.72 -4.10 -10.23
CA GLY A 103 36.17 -4.05 -10.18
C GLY A 103 36.76 -2.87 -9.39
N GLN A 104 36.01 -2.43 -8.36
CA GLN A 104 36.35 -1.28 -7.50
C GLN A 104 36.59 0.04 -8.26
N GLY A 105 36.14 0.12 -9.52
CA GLY A 105 36.18 1.36 -10.30
C GLY A 105 35.11 2.36 -9.83
N PRO A 106 35.33 3.65 -10.07
CA PRO A 106 34.32 4.68 -9.79
C PRO A 106 33.07 4.43 -10.64
N LEU A 107 31.92 4.63 -10.02
CA LEU A 107 30.61 4.32 -10.62
C LEU A 107 29.87 5.57 -11.11
N TRP A 108 30.29 6.74 -10.64
CA TRP A 108 29.64 8.04 -10.88
C TRP A 108 30.53 9.05 -11.55
N PHE A 109 31.79 8.72 -11.79
CA PHE A 109 32.76 9.59 -12.45
C PHE A 109 33.32 8.96 -13.71
N GLY A 110 33.40 9.77 -14.76
CA GLY A 110 34.06 9.45 -16.03
C GLY A 110 35.43 10.14 -16.20
N PRO A 111 36.00 10.05 -17.40
CA PRO A 111 37.29 10.70 -17.70
C PRO A 111 37.29 12.21 -17.42
N ASP A 112 36.20 12.89 -17.74
CA ASP A 112 36.06 14.34 -17.70
C ASP A 112 35.56 14.85 -16.32
N GLY A 113 35.09 13.99 -15.43
CA GLY A 113 34.55 14.34 -14.13
C GLY A 113 33.30 13.56 -13.75
N LEU A 114 32.46 14.22 -12.94
CA LEU A 114 31.16 13.65 -12.50
C LEU A 114 30.26 13.38 -13.73
N LEU A 115 29.62 12.23 -13.75
CA LEU A 115 28.56 11.90 -14.71
C LEU A 115 27.27 12.61 -14.28
N GLU A 116 27.14 13.87 -14.70
CA GLU A 116 26.15 14.82 -14.18
C GLU A 116 24.72 14.31 -14.29
N ASP A 117 24.30 13.80 -15.45
CA ASP A 117 22.94 13.28 -15.68
C ASP A 117 22.61 12.10 -14.73
N ARG A 118 23.60 11.23 -14.46
CA ARG A 118 23.42 10.11 -13.55
C ARG A 118 23.33 10.57 -12.10
N ALA A 119 24.22 11.50 -11.71
CA ALA A 119 24.20 12.08 -10.37
C ALA A 119 22.88 12.85 -10.14
N ALA A 120 22.47 13.70 -11.10
CA ALA A 120 21.22 14.45 -11.03
C ALA A 120 20.00 13.54 -10.91
N ALA A 121 19.95 12.42 -11.66
CA ALA A 121 18.90 11.42 -11.56
C ALA A 121 18.76 10.85 -10.12
N LEU A 122 19.88 10.46 -9.51
CA LEU A 122 19.91 9.96 -8.13
C LEU A 122 19.53 11.05 -7.12
N LEU A 123 20.15 12.23 -7.23
CA LEU A 123 19.90 13.34 -6.30
C LEU A 123 18.45 13.78 -6.33
N THR A 124 17.84 13.87 -7.53
CA THR A 124 16.41 14.16 -7.69
C THR A 124 15.54 13.10 -7.02
N ALA A 125 15.87 11.82 -7.20
CA ALA A 125 15.13 10.74 -6.56
C ALA A 125 15.24 10.78 -5.02
N LEU A 126 16.44 11.08 -4.48
CA LEU A 126 16.69 11.20 -3.04
C LEU A 126 15.89 12.35 -2.41
N VAL A 127 15.97 13.55 -2.98
CA VAL A 127 15.26 14.72 -2.42
C VAL A 127 13.75 14.59 -2.51
N ASN A 128 13.26 13.78 -3.46
CA ASN A 128 11.84 13.47 -3.65
C ASN A 128 11.40 12.14 -3.00
N ALA A 129 12.27 11.45 -2.27
CA ALA A 129 11.94 10.16 -1.62
C ALA A 129 10.72 10.25 -0.67
N HIS A 130 10.45 11.44 -0.13
CA HIS A 130 9.25 11.72 0.66
C HIS A 130 7.93 11.49 -0.11
N GLN A 131 7.92 11.55 -1.46
CA GLN A 131 6.74 11.25 -2.27
C GLN A 131 6.34 9.77 -2.17
N ASP A 132 7.30 8.90 -1.88
CA ASP A 132 7.13 7.48 -1.58
C ASP A 132 6.90 7.22 -0.07
N ALA A 133 6.67 8.24 0.75
CA ALA A 133 6.66 8.17 2.20
C ALA A 133 7.97 7.64 2.81
N LEU A 134 9.10 7.78 2.12
CA LEU A 134 10.41 7.40 2.62
C LEU A 134 11.03 8.53 3.45
N ARG A 135 11.81 8.16 4.46
CA ARG A 135 12.42 9.08 5.42
C ARG A 135 13.78 9.54 4.94
N LEU A 136 13.97 10.86 4.80
CA LEU A 136 15.24 11.45 4.34
C LEU A 136 16.41 11.18 5.29
N ASP A 137 16.16 11.09 6.59
CA ASP A 137 17.19 10.82 7.61
C ASP A 137 17.80 9.40 7.52
N ARG A 138 17.24 8.52 6.67
CA ARG A 138 17.81 7.19 6.39
C ARG A 138 18.97 7.22 5.39
N TYR A 139 19.17 8.33 4.72
CA TYR A 139 20.20 8.48 3.69
C TYR A 139 21.34 9.38 4.16
N PRO A 140 22.59 9.14 3.75
CA PRO A 140 23.75 9.92 4.22
C PRO A 140 23.85 11.27 3.50
N LEU A 141 22.73 12.03 3.40
CA LEU A 141 22.62 13.25 2.60
C LEU A 141 23.64 14.33 2.99
N GLY A 142 23.92 14.46 4.30
CA GLY A 142 24.88 15.47 4.78
C GLY A 142 26.32 15.19 4.36
N GLU A 143 26.73 13.92 4.36
CA GLU A 143 28.05 13.53 3.89
C GLU A 143 28.13 13.58 2.37
N LEU A 144 27.07 13.16 1.68
CA LEU A 144 26.95 13.27 0.23
C LEU A 144 27.08 14.72 -0.26
N ALA A 145 26.34 15.66 0.35
CA ALA A 145 26.42 17.08 -0.02
C ALA A 145 27.82 17.67 0.19
N ARG A 146 28.47 17.33 1.31
CA ARG A 146 29.84 17.76 1.58
C ARG A 146 30.87 17.18 0.59
N SER A 147 30.74 15.89 0.26
CA SER A 147 31.65 15.22 -0.67
C SER A 147 31.52 15.77 -2.10
N LEU A 148 30.28 16.02 -2.56
CA LEU A 148 30.04 16.64 -3.86
C LEU A 148 30.55 18.09 -3.89
N GLY A 149 30.31 18.89 -2.84
CA GLY A 149 30.81 20.24 -2.71
C GLY A 149 32.35 20.27 -2.77
N ALA A 150 33.04 19.38 -2.06
CA ALA A 150 34.50 19.30 -2.06
C ALA A 150 35.10 18.99 -3.45
N VAL A 151 34.39 18.24 -4.30
CA VAL A 151 34.81 18.01 -5.69
C VAL A 151 34.53 19.23 -6.56
N LYS A 152 33.37 19.87 -6.42
CA LYS A 152 32.95 21.04 -7.19
C LYS A 152 33.84 22.26 -6.93
N ASP A 153 34.19 22.50 -5.66
CA ASP A 153 35.00 23.67 -5.25
C ASP A 153 36.48 23.51 -5.59
N ALA A 154 36.92 22.29 -5.89
CA ALA A 154 38.32 22.02 -6.20
C ALA A 154 38.65 22.32 -7.67
N ARG A 155 39.68 23.17 -7.92
CA ARG A 155 40.18 23.38 -9.30
C ARG A 155 40.65 22.06 -9.95
N ARG A 156 41.24 21.16 -9.16
CA ARG A 156 41.64 19.80 -9.53
C ARG A 156 41.36 18.91 -8.33
N PRO A 157 40.30 18.10 -8.39
CA PRO A 157 39.96 17.20 -7.28
C PRO A 157 41.04 16.14 -7.09
N THR A 158 41.31 15.78 -5.86
CA THR A 158 42.22 14.66 -5.51
C THR A 158 41.47 13.32 -5.66
N ALA A 159 42.24 12.22 -5.78
CA ALA A 159 41.66 10.88 -5.83
C ALA A 159 40.81 10.57 -4.59
N ALA A 160 41.19 11.05 -3.41
CA ALA A 160 40.42 10.90 -2.18
C ALA A 160 39.06 11.64 -2.22
N GLN A 161 39.02 12.87 -2.78
CA GLN A 161 37.77 13.63 -2.93
C GLN A 161 36.83 12.96 -3.92
N VAL A 162 37.34 12.51 -5.09
CA VAL A 162 36.55 11.77 -6.09
C VAL A 162 36.00 10.48 -5.49
N ALA A 163 36.84 9.69 -4.81
CA ALA A 163 36.43 8.45 -4.15
C ALA A 163 35.37 8.67 -3.06
N ALA A 164 35.52 9.74 -2.26
CA ALA A 164 34.54 10.07 -1.22
C ALA A 164 33.18 10.40 -1.83
N ALA A 165 33.10 11.20 -2.90
CA ALA A 165 31.85 11.53 -3.58
C ALA A 165 31.23 10.30 -4.27
N ASP A 166 32.04 9.50 -4.97
CA ASP A 166 31.62 8.29 -5.67
C ASP A 166 31.00 7.26 -4.70
N VAL A 167 31.67 7.01 -3.58
CA VAL A 167 31.19 6.10 -2.54
C VAL A 167 29.92 6.62 -1.87
N MET A 168 29.78 7.92 -1.64
CA MET A 168 28.57 8.50 -1.05
C MET A 168 27.37 8.45 -2.00
N LEU A 169 27.59 8.69 -3.30
CA LEU A 169 26.57 8.49 -4.33
C LEU A 169 26.11 7.02 -4.36
N THR A 170 27.06 6.08 -4.38
CA THR A 170 26.75 4.63 -4.36
C THR A 170 26.02 4.22 -3.10
N ALA A 171 26.42 4.72 -1.94
CA ALA A 171 25.79 4.45 -0.66
C ALA A 171 24.34 4.96 -0.61
N SER A 172 24.13 6.18 -1.09
CA SER A 172 22.79 6.77 -1.19
C SER A 172 21.90 6.04 -2.21
N TYR A 173 22.46 5.64 -3.35
CA TYR A 173 21.78 4.83 -4.35
C TYR A 173 21.36 3.46 -3.80
N ALA A 174 22.27 2.75 -3.13
CA ALA A 174 21.98 1.43 -2.57
C ALA A 174 20.93 1.48 -1.46
N ALA A 175 20.97 2.51 -0.60
CA ALA A 175 19.99 2.70 0.46
C ALA A 175 18.60 3.05 -0.10
N LEU A 176 18.50 4.03 -1.01
CA LEU A 176 17.25 4.40 -1.66
C LEU A 176 16.66 3.24 -2.46
N GLY A 177 17.49 2.58 -3.26
CA GLY A 177 17.05 1.45 -4.08
C GLY A 177 16.55 0.27 -3.24
N HIS A 178 17.22 -0.02 -2.12
CA HIS A 178 16.72 -1.00 -1.16
C HIS A 178 15.32 -0.63 -0.65
N ASP A 179 15.15 0.60 -0.16
CA ASP A 179 13.89 1.05 0.41
C ASP A 179 12.75 1.09 -0.64
N LEU A 180 13.06 1.38 -1.91
CA LEU A 180 12.09 1.30 -3.02
C LEU A 180 11.71 -0.13 -3.39
N LEU A 181 12.66 -1.07 -3.29
CA LEU A 181 12.48 -2.47 -3.69
C LEU A 181 11.81 -3.33 -2.61
N THR A 182 12.03 -3.03 -1.33
CA THR A 182 11.63 -3.92 -0.22
C THR A 182 10.90 -3.21 0.93
N GLY A 183 10.78 -1.89 0.86
CA GLY A 183 10.31 -1.07 1.98
C GLY A 183 11.41 -0.73 2.99
N GLN A 184 11.09 0.21 3.85
CA GLN A 184 11.99 0.68 4.93
C GLN A 184 11.73 -0.02 6.28
N VAL A 185 10.66 -0.79 6.39
CA VAL A 185 10.25 -1.54 7.59
C VAL A 185 10.22 -3.03 7.26
N ASP A 186 10.82 -3.85 8.12
CA ASP A 186 10.67 -5.29 8.00
C ASP A 186 9.21 -5.68 8.33
N PRO A 187 8.47 -6.32 7.42
CA PRO A 187 7.08 -6.70 7.65
C PRO A 187 6.89 -7.54 8.92
N ARG A 188 7.83 -8.44 9.21
CA ARG A 188 7.75 -9.32 10.40
C ARG A 188 8.01 -8.59 11.72
N SER A 189 8.68 -7.44 11.69
CA SER A 189 8.88 -6.62 12.88
C SER A 189 7.59 -5.95 13.37
N VAL A 190 6.62 -5.77 12.49
CA VAL A 190 5.35 -5.09 12.77
C VAL A 190 4.13 -6.00 12.70
N SER A 191 4.21 -7.15 12.00
CA SER A 191 3.12 -8.11 11.86
C SER A 191 3.62 -9.55 11.77
N GLN A 192 3.37 -10.35 12.80
CA GLN A 192 3.69 -11.78 12.78
C GLN A 192 2.84 -12.57 11.76
N ALA A 193 1.70 -12.01 11.33
CA ALA A 193 0.80 -12.62 10.35
C ALA A 193 1.12 -12.21 8.91
N TRP A 194 2.28 -11.63 8.64
CA TRP A 194 2.75 -11.29 7.30
C TRP A 194 3.79 -12.30 6.80
N PHE A 195 3.43 -13.09 5.79
CA PHE A 195 4.25 -14.17 5.24
C PHE A 195 4.65 -13.96 3.77
N ILE A 196 4.21 -12.88 3.13
CA ILE A 196 4.76 -12.44 1.86
C ILE A 196 6.10 -11.76 2.14
N ASN A 197 7.17 -12.29 1.59
CA ASN A 197 8.49 -11.70 1.73
C ASN A 197 8.85 -10.97 0.43
N PRO A 198 9.29 -9.72 0.50
CA PRO A 198 9.96 -9.11 -0.63
C PRO A 198 11.19 -9.95 -0.99
N ASP A 199 11.48 -10.07 -2.26
CA ASP A 199 12.59 -10.91 -2.78
C ASP A 199 13.94 -10.27 -2.41
N ARG A 200 14.30 -10.34 -1.14
CA ARG A 200 15.51 -9.72 -0.56
C ARG A 200 16.80 -10.28 -1.17
N GLU A 201 16.80 -11.53 -1.59
CA GLU A 201 17.98 -12.17 -2.19
C GLU A 201 18.33 -11.57 -3.56
N ARG A 202 17.34 -10.99 -4.25
CA ARG A 202 17.53 -10.36 -5.56
C ARG A 202 17.81 -8.85 -5.50
N VAL A 203 17.78 -8.22 -4.33
CA VAL A 203 18.00 -6.76 -4.20
C VAL A 203 19.37 -6.38 -4.74
N ASP A 204 20.45 -7.08 -4.35
CA ASP A 204 21.81 -6.78 -4.79
C ASP A 204 21.94 -6.90 -6.32
N SER A 205 21.29 -7.92 -6.91
CA SER A 205 21.26 -8.13 -8.37
C SER A 205 20.41 -7.09 -9.09
N ALA A 206 19.28 -6.69 -8.50
CA ALA A 206 18.43 -5.63 -9.04
C ALA A 206 19.16 -4.27 -9.02
N LEU A 207 19.80 -3.92 -7.91
CA LEU A 207 20.59 -2.70 -7.80
C LEU A 207 21.71 -2.65 -8.83
N ALA A 208 22.48 -3.75 -8.97
CA ALA A 208 23.57 -3.80 -9.95
C ALA A 208 23.05 -3.71 -11.40
N ARG A 209 21.93 -4.36 -11.71
CA ARG A 209 21.32 -4.27 -13.05
C ARG A 209 20.86 -2.85 -13.33
N THR A 210 20.07 -2.26 -12.43
CA THR A 210 19.49 -0.92 -12.58
C THR A 210 20.58 0.15 -12.72
N LEU A 211 21.71 -0.02 -12.03
CA LEU A 211 22.84 0.90 -12.16
C LEU A 211 23.47 0.91 -13.57
N ARG A 212 23.22 -0.13 -14.39
CA ARG A 212 23.68 -0.23 -15.78
C ARG A 212 22.64 0.26 -16.80
N GLU A 213 21.41 0.44 -16.38
CA GLU A 213 20.31 0.87 -17.26
C GLU A 213 20.39 2.38 -17.49
N GLU A 214 20.16 2.81 -18.72
CA GLU A 214 20.10 4.23 -19.11
C GLU A 214 18.75 4.53 -19.78
N PRO A 215 18.16 5.67 -19.54
CA PRO A 215 18.60 6.70 -18.59
C PRO A 215 18.29 6.29 -17.14
N LEU A 216 19.23 6.56 -16.22
CA LEU A 216 19.18 6.08 -14.82
C LEU A 216 17.92 6.55 -14.07
N HIS A 217 17.34 7.71 -14.39
CA HIS A 217 16.10 8.18 -13.75
C HIS A 217 14.92 7.23 -14.00
N ARG A 218 14.81 6.65 -15.19
CA ARG A 218 13.79 5.64 -15.51
C ARG A 218 14.05 4.33 -14.78
N ALA A 219 15.32 3.94 -14.73
CA ALA A 219 15.71 2.74 -14.01
C ALA A 219 15.42 2.83 -12.50
N ILE A 220 15.70 3.97 -11.85
CA ILE A 220 15.33 4.22 -10.44
C ILE A 220 13.80 4.26 -10.28
N ALA A 221 13.07 4.91 -11.19
CA ALA A 221 11.61 4.89 -11.15
C ALA A 221 11.05 3.46 -11.23
N GLY A 222 11.67 2.61 -12.05
CA GLY A 222 11.33 1.19 -12.18
C GLY A 222 11.60 0.34 -10.93
N MET A 223 12.32 0.84 -9.92
CA MET A 223 12.47 0.17 -8.62
C MET A 223 11.20 0.22 -7.76
N ARG A 224 10.31 1.19 -7.99
CA ARG A 224 9.02 1.27 -7.30
C ARG A 224 8.10 0.14 -7.72
N PRO A 225 7.10 -0.23 -6.90
CA PRO A 225 5.97 -1.03 -7.37
C PRO A 225 5.36 -0.38 -8.62
N GLN A 226 5.15 -1.18 -9.67
CA GLN A 226 4.63 -0.72 -10.96
C GLN A 226 3.10 -0.83 -11.05
N ASP A 227 2.45 -1.04 -9.93
CA ASP A 227 1.00 -1.10 -9.80
C ASP A 227 0.40 0.31 -9.86
N ASP A 228 -0.69 0.49 -10.62
CA ASP A 228 -1.40 1.76 -10.74
C ASP A 228 -1.91 2.27 -9.39
N ASP A 229 -2.25 1.37 -8.48
CA ASP A 229 -2.69 1.70 -7.13
C ASP A 229 -1.57 2.33 -6.31
N TYR A 230 -0.31 1.89 -6.48
CA TYR A 230 0.83 2.52 -5.82
C TYR A 230 1.00 3.98 -6.26
N ALA A 231 0.98 4.23 -7.56
CA ALA A 231 1.06 5.59 -8.11
C ALA A 231 -0.14 6.46 -7.69
N PHE A 232 -1.33 5.86 -7.60
CA PHE A 232 -2.51 6.54 -7.08
C PHE A 232 -2.33 6.93 -5.61
N LEU A 233 -1.87 6.02 -4.76
CA LEU A 233 -1.63 6.30 -3.33
C LEU A 233 -0.53 7.36 -3.12
N GLN A 234 0.50 7.43 -3.96
CA GLN A 234 1.47 8.53 -3.93
C GLN A 234 0.80 9.90 -4.16
N ARG A 235 -0.10 10.00 -5.16
CA ARG A 235 -0.88 11.24 -5.39
C ARG A 235 -1.76 11.57 -4.19
N GLN A 236 -2.43 10.58 -3.60
CA GLN A 236 -3.25 10.78 -2.41
C GLN A 236 -2.42 11.18 -1.19
N LEU A 237 -1.22 10.64 -1.02
CA LEU A 237 -0.29 11.08 0.03
C LEU A 237 0.00 12.58 -0.07
N GLN A 238 0.27 13.10 -1.27
CA GLN A 238 0.48 14.53 -1.50
C GLN A 238 -0.79 15.35 -1.21
N HIS A 239 -1.95 14.86 -1.66
CA HIS A 239 -3.24 15.52 -1.39
C HIS A 239 -3.51 15.66 0.11
N TYR A 240 -3.32 14.58 0.89
CA TYR A 240 -3.53 14.63 2.34
C TYR A 240 -2.48 15.47 3.07
N ARG A 241 -1.25 15.57 2.55
CA ARG A 241 -0.26 16.54 3.03
C ARG A 241 -0.73 17.97 2.86
N GLN A 242 -1.28 18.31 1.70
CA GLN A 242 -1.83 19.65 1.44
C GLN A 242 -3.01 19.96 2.36
N ILE A 243 -3.93 19.00 2.57
CA ILE A 243 -5.01 19.16 3.55
C ILE A 243 -4.43 19.46 4.94
N ALA A 244 -3.48 18.65 5.40
CA ALA A 244 -2.85 18.79 6.70
C ALA A 244 -2.12 20.13 6.87
N SER A 245 -1.39 20.59 5.84
CA SER A 245 -0.65 21.87 5.86
C SER A 245 -1.54 23.10 5.89
N ARG A 246 -2.79 22.98 5.38
CA ARG A 246 -3.80 24.06 5.43
C ARG A 246 -4.60 24.08 6.74
N GLY A 247 -4.19 23.32 7.76
CA GLY A 247 -4.86 23.22 9.06
C GLY A 247 -5.85 22.05 9.18
N GLY A 248 -5.99 21.24 8.13
CA GLY A 248 -6.83 20.03 8.14
C GLY A 248 -8.32 20.35 7.98
N TRP A 249 -9.12 19.64 8.75
CA TRP A 249 -10.58 19.77 8.77
C TRP A 249 -11.12 19.90 10.19
N PRO A 250 -12.32 20.51 10.37
CA PRO A 250 -12.93 20.66 11.68
C PRO A 250 -13.35 19.30 12.25
N THR A 251 -13.38 19.23 13.58
CA THR A 251 -13.99 18.10 14.30
C THR A 251 -15.51 18.25 14.24
N VAL A 252 -16.19 17.19 13.81
CA VAL A 252 -17.65 17.10 13.87
C VAL A 252 -18.08 16.85 15.33
N PRO A 253 -18.86 17.73 15.96
CA PRO A 253 -19.30 17.54 17.35
C PRO A 253 -20.06 16.23 17.53
N ARG A 254 -19.86 15.58 18.67
CA ARG A 254 -20.69 14.43 19.07
C ARG A 254 -22.11 14.91 19.33
N GLY A 255 -23.09 14.05 19.11
CA GLY A 255 -24.50 14.35 19.34
C GLY A 255 -25.34 13.08 19.24
N LYS A 256 -26.65 13.24 19.24
CA LYS A 256 -27.57 12.15 18.95
C LYS A 256 -27.32 11.59 17.54
N GLU A 257 -27.72 10.37 17.33
CA GLU A 257 -27.85 9.83 15.98
C GLU A 257 -28.77 10.74 15.16
N LEU A 258 -28.39 11.00 13.90
CA LEU A 258 -29.11 11.92 13.04
C LEU A 258 -29.40 11.25 11.70
N LYS A 259 -30.67 11.20 11.31
CA LYS A 259 -31.15 10.64 10.05
C LYS A 259 -31.48 11.73 9.04
N PRO A 260 -31.46 11.43 7.73
CA PRO A 260 -31.84 12.40 6.70
C PRO A 260 -33.20 13.06 6.99
N GLY A 261 -33.27 14.38 6.85
CA GLY A 261 -34.47 15.18 7.12
C GLY A 261 -34.63 15.65 8.57
N GLU A 262 -33.89 15.09 9.51
CA GLU A 262 -33.91 15.55 10.91
C GLU A 262 -33.14 16.88 11.08
N SER A 263 -33.42 17.58 12.17
CA SER A 263 -32.76 18.85 12.53
C SER A 263 -31.73 18.66 13.63
N ASP A 264 -30.63 19.39 13.52
CA ASP A 264 -29.56 19.42 14.52
C ASP A 264 -29.00 20.84 14.65
N SER A 265 -28.04 21.04 15.56
CA SER A 265 -27.40 22.34 15.76
C SER A 265 -26.73 22.84 14.46
N PRO A 266 -26.88 24.12 14.11
CA PRO A 266 -26.23 24.69 12.92
C PRO A 266 -24.71 24.49 12.92
N ALA A 267 -24.07 24.54 14.09
CA ALA A 267 -22.63 24.37 14.26
C ALA A 267 -22.18 22.93 13.89
N ARG A 268 -22.94 21.90 14.31
CA ARG A 268 -22.60 20.50 13.99
C ARG A 268 -22.72 20.23 12.49
N LEU A 269 -23.81 20.70 11.87
CA LEU A 269 -24.02 20.51 10.43
C LEU A 269 -23.04 21.34 9.58
N ALA A 270 -22.65 22.54 10.02
CA ALA A 270 -21.62 23.34 9.37
C ALA A 270 -20.24 22.63 9.43
N ALA A 271 -19.86 22.09 10.60
CA ALA A 271 -18.63 21.31 10.73
C ALA A 271 -18.64 20.05 9.86
N LEU A 272 -19.78 19.35 9.78
CA LEU A 272 -19.95 18.18 8.90
C LEU A 272 -19.78 18.56 7.42
N ARG A 273 -20.38 19.66 6.97
CA ARG A 273 -20.22 20.17 5.60
C ARG A 273 -18.75 20.46 5.26
N GLN A 274 -18.09 21.23 6.11
CA GLN A 274 -16.67 21.57 5.91
C GLN A 274 -15.79 20.32 5.91
N ARG A 275 -16.09 19.35 6.78
CA ARG A 275 -15.36 18.07 6.84
C ARG A 275 -15.48 17.29 5.53
N LEU A 276 -16.68 17.18 4.97
CA LEU A 276 -16.93 16.45 3.72
C LEU A 276 -16.41 17.21 2.48
N GLN A 277 -16.47 18.54 2.51
CA GLN A 277 -15.86 19.38 1.47
C GLN A 277 -14.34 19.24 1.42
N ALA A 278 -13.67 19.09 2.56
CA ALA A 278 -12.22 18.93 2.62
C ALA A 278 -11.72 17.67 1.89
N GLU A 279 -12.54 16.63 1.77
CA GLU A 279 -12.25 15.41 0.99
C GLU A 279 -12.94 15.38 -0.39
N GLY A 280 -13.58 16.49 -0.80
CA GLY A 280 -14.24 16.59 -2.10
C GLY A 280 -15.51 15.74 -2.23
N LEU A 281 -16.10 15.33 -1.10
CA LEU A 281 -17.36 14.55 -1.07
C LEU A 281 -18.62 15.41 -1.18
N LEU A 282 -18.49 16.71 -0.91
CA LEU A 282 -19.53 17.70 -1.04
C LEU A 282 -18.97 18.90 -1.81
N ALA A 283 -19.69 19.39 -2.78
CA ALA A 283 -19.30 20.60 -3.51
C ALA A 283 -19.25 21.81 -2.55
N ALA A 284 -18.28 22.70 -2.73
CA ALA A 284 -18.30 23.99 -2.04
C ALA A 284 -19.61 24.70 -2.41
N ALA A 285 -20.27 25.29 -1.42
CA ALA A 285 -21.41 26.14 -1.72
C ALA A 285 -20.92 27.28 -2.63
N THR A 286 -21.42 27.31 -3.85
CA THR A 286 -21.26 28.50 -4.69
C THR A 286 -21.92 29.64 -3.94
N THR A 287 -21.12 30.58 -3.45
CA THR A 287 -21.62 31.88 -2.97
C THR A 287 -22.14 32.62 -4.19
N ALA A 288 -23.37 32.30 -4.60
CA ALA A 288 -24.10 33.23 -5.45
C ALA A 288 -24.24 34.54 -4.63
N PRO A 289 -23.91 35.69 -5.20
CA PRO A 289 -24.17 36.96 -4.51
C PRO A 289 -25.65 36.97 -4.15
N PRO A 290 -26.01 37.50 -2.97
CA PRO A 290 -27.41 37.61 -2.59
C PRO A 290 -28.15 38.40 -3.68
N PRO A 291 -29.36 37.96 -4.09
CA PRO A 291 -30.16 38.73 -5.02
C PRO A 291 -30.35 40.15 -4.44
N PRO A 292 -30.37 41.18 -5.30
CA PRO A 292 -30.57 42.57 -4.85
C PRO A 292 -31.85 42.63 -4.04
N ALA A 293 -31.77 43.33 -2.92
CA ALA A 293 -32.87 43.51 -1.99
C ALA A 293 -33.96 44.38 -2.60
N GLU A 294 -34.86 43.79 -3.37
CA GLU A 294 -36.14 44.38 -3.74
C GLU A 294 -37.27 43.45 -3.34
N SER A 295 -38.19 44.04 -2.53
CA SER A 295 -39.41 43.48 -1.93
C SER A 295 -39.24 42.65 -0.66
N ALA A 296 -39.08 43.39 0.46
CA ALA A 296 -39.33 42.88 1.79
C ALA A 296 -40.85 42.70 2.03
N GLY A 297 -41.39 41.59 1.58
CA GLY A 297 -42.59 41.00 2.16
C GLY A 297 -42.19 40.27 3.44
N ARG A 298 -42.81 40.61 4.60
CA ARG A 298 -42.60 39.93 5.88
C ARG A 298 -42.83 38.44 5.72
N SER A 299 -41.76 37.68 5.57
CA SER A 299 -41.79 36.22 5.82
C SER A 299 -41.94 36.00 7.32
N PRO A 300 -42.78 35.06 7.77
CA PRO A 300 -42.92 34.76 9.19
C PRO A 300 -41.57 34.33 9.76
N ALA A 301 -41.30 34.79 10.96
CA ALA A 301 -40.08 34.49 11.73
C ALA A 301 -39.81 32.97 11.66
N ARG A 302 -38.70 32.60 11.07
CA ARG A 302 -38.22 31.22 11.07
C ARG A 302 -38.05 30.81 12.52
N PRO A 303 -38.71 29.72 12.98
CA PRO A 303 -38.53 29.32 14.37
C PRO A 303 -37.05 29.09 14.64
N ALA A 304 -36.62 29.38 15.87
CA ALA A 304 -35.26 29.10 16.38
C ALA A 304 -35.05 27.56 16.47
N GLY A 305 -35.22 26.87 15.35
CA GLY A 305 -35.07 25.42 15.18
C GLY A 305 -33.79 25.13 14.38
N GLY A 306 -33.09 24.08 14.72
CA GLY A 306 -31.84 23.64 14.14
C GLY A 306 -31.82 23.60 12.61
N ALA A 307 -30.63 23.59 12.05
CA ALA A 307 -30.46 23.37 10.61
C ALA A 307 -30.88 21.92 10.23
N VAL A 308 -31.44 21.75 9.03
CA VAL A 308 -31.89 20.44 8.55
C VAL A 308 -30.73 19.66 7.95
N TYR A 309 -30.63 18.38 8.26
CA TYR A 309 -29.76 17.41 7.60
C TYR A 309 -30.33 17.09 6.24
N ASP A 310 -29.99 17.90 5.25
CA ASP A 310 -30.58 17.85 3.91
C ASP A 310 -30.10 16.67 3.06
N PRO A 311 -30.80 16.34 1.95
CA PRO A 311 -30.47 15.20 1.09
C PRO A 311 -29.06 15.27 0.48
N ALA A 312 -28.52 16.46 0.17
CA ALA A 312 -27.19 16.62 -0.40
C ALA A 312 -26.11 16.22 0.63
N LEU A 313 -26.29 16.68 1.87
CA LEU A 313 -25.40 16.33 2.98
C LEU A 313 -25.51 14.83 3.34
N ALA A 314 -26.72 14.27 3.31
CA ALA A 314 -26.97 12.85 3.55
C ALA A 314 -26.31 11.97 2.48
N GLY A 315 -26.39 12.36 1.21
CA GLY A 315 -25.71 11.68 0.12
C GLY A 315 -24.16 11.73 0.25
N ALA A 316 -23.62 12.86 0.71
CA ALA A 316 -22.19 12.99 0.98
C ALA A 316 -21.75 12.13 2.17
N VAL A 317 -22.58 11.99 3.21
CA VAL A 317 -22.32 11.07 4.34
C VAL A 317 -22.35 9.61 3.86
N ALA A 318 -23.33 9.21 3.04
CA ALA A 318 -23.37 7.86 2.46
C ALA A 318 -22.12 7.54 1.63
N ALA A 319 -21.67 8.49 0.81
CA ALA A 319 -20.44 8.36 0.04
C ALA A 319 -19.20 8.27 0.95
N PHE A 320 -19.16 9.02 2.05
CA PHE A 320 -18.11 8.92 3.06
C PHE A 320 -18.12 7.54 3.73
N GLN A 321 -19.28 7.06 4.18
CA GLN A 321 -19.47 5.75 4.80
C GLN A 321 -18.97 4.63 3.88
N ALA A 322 -19.42 4.64 2.62
CA ALA A 322 -18.99 3.67 1.61
C ALA A 322 -17.47 3.64 1.40
N ARG A 323 -16.79 4.81 1.42
CA ARG A 323 -15.33 4.90 1.29
C ARG A 323 -14.56 4.46 2.54
N HIS A 324 -15.25 4.37 3.68
CA HIS A 324 -14.62 4.08 4.97
C HIS A 324 -15.03 2.71 5.55
N GLY A 325 -15.69 1.85 4.75
CA GLY A 325 -16.12 0.53 5.17
C GLY A 325 -17.15 0.55 6.29
N ILE A 326 -17.97 1.61 6.34
CA ILE A 326 -19.08 1.81 7.27
C ILE A 326 -20.38 1.57 6.49
N GLU A 327 -21.42 1.06 7.16
CA GLU A 327 -22.75 0.90 6.56
C GLU A 327 -23.21 2.21 5.91
N SER A 328 -23.52 2.13 4.61
CA SER A 328 -23.85 3.31 3.79
C SER A 328 -25.34 3.65 3.88
N ASP A 329 -25.82 3.96 5.09
CA ASP A 329 -27.21 4.24 5.44
C ASP A 329 -27.55 5.75 5.54
N SER A 330 -26.56 6.62 5.29
CA SER A 330 -26.65 8.07 5.50
C SER A 330 -26.87 8.50 6.96
N THR A 331 -26.83 7.59 7.92
CA THR A 331 -27.04 7.92 9.33
C THR A 331 -25.75 8.48 9.95
N LEU A 332 -25.82 9.67 10.55
CA LEU A 332 -24.70 10.26 11.29
C LEU A 332 -24.65 9.66 12.71
N GLY A 333 -24.34 8.37 12.79
CA GLY A 333 -24.17 7.62 14.04
C GLY A 333 -22.79 7.78 14.67
N PRO A 334 -22.56 7.17 15.84
CA PRO A 334 -21.30 7.27 16.59
C PRO A 334 -20.07 6.79 15.79
N GLU A 335 -20.21 5.71 15.01
CA GLU A 335 -19.14 5.14 14.19
C GLU A 335 -18.75 6.10 13.05
N THR A 336 -19.76 6.63 12.33
CA THR A 336 -19.55 7.62 11.27
C THR A 336 -18.87 8.87 11.80
N VAL A 337 -19.31 9.40 12.95
CA VAL A 337 -18.68 10.57 13.60
C VAL A 337 -17.25 10.27 14.05
N ALA A 338 -16.98 9.07 14.57
CA ALA A 338 -15.62 8.67 14.93
C ALA A 338 -14.69 8.64 13.72
N ALA A 339 -15.13 8.08 12.59
CA ALA A 339 -14.38 8.03 11.35
C ALA A 339 -14.15 9.42 10.71
N LEU A 340 -15.17 10.30 10.72
CA LEU A 340 -15.07 11.70 10.29
C LEU A 340 -14.02 12.48 11.09
N ASN A 341 -13.87 12.16 12.38
CA ASN A 341 -12.99 12.84 13.31
C ASN A 341 -11.56 12.29 13.37
N LEU A 342 -11.22 11.28 12.56
CA LEU A 342 -9.82 10.92 12.38
C LEU A 342 -9.07 12.08 11.72
N SER A 343 -7.90 12.42 12.27
CA SER A 343 -7.13 13.57 11.80
C SER A 343 -6.56 13.34 10.38
N PRO A 344 -6.34 14.41 9.60
CA PRO A 344 -5.64 14.31 8.32
C PRO A 344 -4.26 13.65 8.44
N ALA A 345 -3.56 13.89 9.55
CA ALA A 345 -2.28 13.26 9.84
C ALA A 345 -2.41 11.72 9.99
N TYR A 346 -3.47 11.24 10.67
CA TYR A 346 -3.71 9.80 10.77
C TYR A 346 -3.94 9.18 9.38
N ARG A 347 -4.79 9.79 8.54
CA ARG A 347 -5.07 9.33 7.18
C ARG A 347 -3.82 9.36 6.29
N LEU A 348 -2.99 10.39 6.42
CA LEU A 348 -1.70 10.49 5.74
C LEU A 348 -0.81 9.30 6.10
N TRP A 349 -0.68 8.97 7.39
CA TRP A 349 0.14 7.84 7.83
C TRP A 349 -0.48 6.49 7.48
N GLN A 350 -1.79 6.38 7.40
CA GLN A 350 -2.48 5.20 6.90
C GLN A 350 -2.15 4.98 5.40
N ILE A 351 -2.14 6.03 4.58
CA ILE A 351 -1.70 5.95 3.18
C ILE A 351 -0.23 5.56 3.11
N ALA A 352 0.65 6.18 3.91
CA ALA A 352 2.07 5.86 3.97
C ALA A 352 2.34 4.40 4.35
N ALA A 353 1.60 3.86 5.33
CA ALA A 353 1.66 2.47 5.72
C ALA A 353 1.26 1.50 4.58
N ASN A 354 0.31 1.91 3.73
CA ASN A 354 -0.09 1.09 2.60
C ASN A 354 0.89 1.20 1.42
N LEU A 355 1.52 2.34 1.18
CA LEU A 355 2.66 2.42 0.27
C LEU A 355 3.79 1.49 0.71
N GLU A 356 4.03 1.38 2.02
CA GLU A 356 5.00 0.43 2.57
C GLU A 356 4.59 -1.02 2.29
N ARG A 357 3.32 -1.40 2.51
CA ARG A 357 2.78 -2.73 2.23
C ARG A 357 2.90 -3.13 0.75
N TYR A 358 2.71 -2.18 -0.18
CA TYR A 358 2.92 -2.43 -1.61
C TYR A 358 4.36 -2.81 -1.92
N ARG A 359 5.36 -2.22 -1.25
CA ARG A 359 6.78 -2.58 -1.41
C ARG A 359 7.14 -3.96 -0.85
N TRP A 360 6.29 -4.52 0.00
CA TRP A 360 6.45 -5.87 0.54
C TRP A 360 5.90 -6.97 -0.39
N LEU A 361 5.12 -6.60 -1.40
CA LEU A 361 4.68 -7.55 -2.42
C LEU A 361 5.82 -7.86 -3.41
N PRO A 362 5.74 -9.00 -4.11
CA PRO A 362 6.60 -9.24 -5.27
C PRO A 362 6.45 -8.12 -6.30
N ARG A 363 7.52 -7.75 -6.97
CA ARG A 363 7.54 -6.68 -7.99
C ARG A 363 6.56 -6.91 -9.14
N SER A 364 6.24 -8.15 -9.44
CA SER A 364 5.22 -8.54 -10.39
C SER A 364 4.37 -9.63 -9.77
N LEU A 365 3.08 -9.42 -9.73
CA LEU A 365 2.11 -10.43 -9.32
C LEU A 365 1.82 -11.43 -10.46
N GLY A 366 2.41 -11.23 -11.65
CA GLY A 366 2.18 -12.01 -12.86
C GLY A 366 1.11 -11.38 -13.75
N SER A 367 0.96 -11.91 -14.98
CA SER A 367 -0.08 -11.46 -15.91
C SER A 367 -1.46 -12.01 -15.57
N ARG A 368 -1.53 -13.11 -14.80
CA ARG A 368 -2.76 -13.76 -14.35
C ARG A 368 -2.62 -14.13 -12.89
N TYR A 369 -3.44 -13.55 -12.03
CA TYR A 369 -3.39 -13.76 -10.59
C TYR A 369 -4.73 -13.43 -9.91
N ILE A 370 -4.86 -13.80 -8.64
CA ILE A 370 -5.98 -13.48 -7.77
C ILE A 370 -5.43 -12.69 -6.59
N LEU A 371 -6.07 -11.56 -6.27
CA LEU A 371 -5.76 -10.72 -5.12
C LEU A 371 -6.98 -10.67 -4.20
N VAL A 372 -6.81 -11.06 -2.94
CA VAL A 372 -7.82 -10.86 -1.90
C VAL A 372 -7.34 -9.76 -0.97
N ASN A 373 -8.04 -8.65 -0.91
CA ASN A 373 -7.79 -7.62 0.08
C ASN A 373 -8.72 -7.81 1.29
N VAL A 374 -8.16 -8.31 2.39
CA VAL A 374 -8.91 -8.66 3.61
C VAL A 374 -9.68 -7.47 4.20
N PRO A 375 -9.07 -6.28 4.45
CA PRO A 375 -9.78 -5.10 4.94
C PRO A 375 -10.88 -4.55 4.03
N ALA A 376 -10.79 -4.84 2.73
CA ALA A 376 -11.78 -4.44 1.74
C ALA A 376 -12.91 -5.45 1.59
N PHE A 377 -12.76 -6.66 2.15
CA PHE A 377 -13.66 -7.80 1.94
C PHE A 377 -13.92 -8.08 0.46
N ARG A 378 -12.83 -8.08 -0.35
CA ARG A 378 -12.90 -8.22 -1.80
C ARG A 378 -11.85 -9.17 -2.35
N LEU A 379 -12.27 -9.85 -3.41
CA LEU A 379 -11.41 -10.61 -4.30
C LEU A 379 -11.46 -9.96 -5.68
N GLU A 380 -10.30 -9.78 -6.28
CA GLU A 380 -10.13 -9.37 -7.67
C GLU A 380 -9.27 -10.41 -8.40
N ALA A 381 -9.67 -10.77 -9.61
CA ALA A 381 -8.87 -11.65 -10.47
C ALA A 381 -8.47 -10.90 -11.74
N PHE A 382 -7.21 -11.07 -12.13
CA PHE A 382 -6.60 -10.37 -13.25
C PHE A 382 -6.18 -11.35 -14.33
N ASP A 383 -6.34 -10.97 -15.60
CA ASP A 383 -5.83 -11.69 -16.76
C ASP A 383 -5.29 -10.71 -17.81
N GLY A 384 -4.06 -10.93 -18.26
CA GLY A 384 -3.38 -10.02 -19.19
C GLY A 384 -3.21 -8.59 -18.63
N GLY A 385 -3.06 -8.45 -17.30
CA GLY A 385 -2.95 -7.16 -16.62
C GLY A 385 -4.27 -6.39 -16.47
N ARG A 386 -5.42 -6.98 -16.87
CA ARG A 386 -6.74 -6.37 -16.75
C ARG A 386 -7.57 -7.10 -15.71
N LYS A 387 -8.37 -6.36 -14.95
CA LYS A 387 -9.33 -6.95 -14.01
C LYS A 387 -10.42 -7.70 -14.78
N ALA A 388 -10.44 -9.03 -14.63
CA ALA A 388 -11.38 -9.93 -15.27
C ALA A 388 -12.59 -10.27 -14.38
N LEU A 389 -12.40 -10.23 -13.04
CA LEU A 389 -13.44 -10.59 -12.08
C LEU A 389 -13.27 -9.78 -10.80
N GLU A 390 -14.38 -9.36 -10.20
CA GLU A 390 -14.44 -8.75 -8.87
C GLU A 390 -15.64 -9.29 -8.11
N MET A 391 -15.46 -9.61 -6.82
CA MET A 391 -16.53 -10.05 -5.95
C MET A 391 -16.30 -9.72 -4.49
N LYS A 392 -17.35 -9.76 -3.68
CA LYS A 392 -17.25 -9.72 -2.23
C LYS A 392 -16.73 -11.05 -1.69
N VAL A 393 -16.04 -10.96 -0.53
CA VAL A 393 -15.62 -12.15 0.23
C VAL A 393 -15.95 -12.00 1.70
N ILE A 394 -16.05 -13.16 2.39
CA ILE A 394 -16.12 -13.24 3.85
C ILE A 394 -14.78 -13.81 4.31
N VAL A 395 -14.15 -13.16 5.27
CA VAL A 395 -12.82 -13.50 5.81
C VAL A 395 -12.92 -13.97 7.26
N GLY A 396 -11.79 -14.34 7.86
CA GLY A 396 -11.71 -14.76 9.25
C GLY A 396 -12.13 -13.69 10.25
N GLU A 397 -12.61 -14.12 11.42
CA GLU A 397 -12.89 -13.28 12.58
C GLU A 397 -11.61 -12.71 13.20
N GLU A 398 -11.71 -11.66 14.02
CA GLU A 398 -10.58 -11.01 14.71
C GLU A 398 -9.92 -11.90 15.79
N TYR A 399 -10.49 -13.02 16.16
CA TYR A 399 -10.00 -13.88 17.26
C TYR A 399 -8.72 -14.63 16.91
N GLU A 400 -7.88 -14.90 17.91
CA GLU A 400 -6.48 -15.34 17.84
C GLU A 400 -6.17 -16.40 16.76
N ASP A 401 -7.01 -17.42 16.62
CA ASP A 401 -6.78 -18.51 15.65
C ASP A 401 -7.60 -18.40 14.35
N ARG A 402 -8.38 -17.33 14.15
CA ARG A 402 -9.34 -17.19 13.05
C ARG A 402 -9.01 -16.09 12.07
N ALA A 403 -8.10 -15.18 12.42
CA ALA A 403 -7.70 -14.08 11.55
C ALA A 403 -6.99 -14.61 10.29
N THR A 404 -7.46 -14.19 9.12
CA THR A 404 -6.81 -14.54 7.86
C THR A 404 -5.40 -13.94 7.79
N PRO A 405 -4.31 -14.74 7.65
CA PRO A 405 -2.96 -14.23 7.50
C PRO A 405 -2.74 -13.60 6.12
N VAL A 406 -1.64 -12.87 5.98
CA VAL A 406 -1.15 -12.33 4.71
C VAL A 406 -0.10 -13.26 4.15
N PHE A 407 -0.40 -13.91 3.02
CA PHE A 407 0.50 -14.85 2.38
C PHE A 407 0.19 -14.96 0.88
N SER A 408 1.04 -15.66 0.15
CA SER A 408 0.79 -15.99 -1.25
C SER A 408 1.12 -17.45 -1.52
N ASP A 409 0.35 -18.05 -2.40
CA ASP A 409 0.58 -19.39 -2.93
C ASP A 409 -0.07 -19.53 -4.30
N SER A 410 0.07 -20.69 -4.94
CA SER A 410 -0.48 -20.96 -6.26
C SER A 410 -1.70 -21.87 -6.19
N MET A 411 -2.83 -21.41 -6.71
CA MET A 411 -4.01 -22.25 -6.90
C MET A 411 -3.71 -23.34 -7.92
N GLU A 412 -3.90 -24.61 -7.52
CA GLU A 412 -3.52 -25.78 -8.32
C GLU A 412 -4.72 -26.54 -8.85
N TYR A 413 -5.80 -26.62 -8.07
CA TYR A 413 -6.98 -27.38 -8.43
C TYR A 413 -8.26 -26.87 -7.79
N VAL A 414 -9.37 -27.25 -8.37
CA VAL A 414 -10.73 -27.00 -7.90
C VAL A 414 -11.34 -28.35 -7.47
N VAL A 415 -12.12 -28.36 -6.42
CA VAL A 415 -12.91 -29.52 -5.99
C VAL A 415 -14.38 -29.16 -6.04
N PHE A 416 -15.11 -29.83 -6.90
CA PHE A 416 -16.57 -29.72 -7.00
C PHE A 416 -17.24 -30.67 -6.02
N ARG A 417 -18.34 -30.23 -5.42
CA ARG A 417 -19.14 -30.98 -4.43
C ARG A 417 -18.25 -31.55 -3.31
N PRO A 418 -17.49 -30.67 -2.60
CA PRO A 418 -16.48 -31.12 -1.65
C PRO A 418 -17.09 -31.72 -0.39
N TYR A 419 -16.38 -32.68 0.21
CA TYR A 419 -16.51 -32.93 1.65
C TYR A 419 -15.89 -31.76 2.43
N TRP A 420 -16.53 -31.32 3.49
CA TRP A 420 -15.86 -30.47 4.48
C TRP A 420 -15.26 -31.31 5.58
N MET A 421 -13.96 -31.47 5.57
CA MET A 421 -13.19 -32.07 6.64
C MET A 421 -13.11 -31.08 7.80
N VAL A 422 -13.85 -31.30 8.87
CA VAL A 422 -13.90 -30.39 10.01
C VAL A 422 -12.61 -30.50 10.82
N THR A 423 -11.99 -29.36 11.12
CA THR A 423 -10.79 -29.35 11.97
C THR A 423 -11.11 -29.76 13.39
N ASP A 424 -10.14 -30.36 14.12
CA ASP A 424 -10.33 -30.82 15.49
C ASP A 424 -10.83 -29.69 16.41
N SER A 425 -10.34 -28.46 16.20
CA SER A 425 -10.77 -27.29 16.98
C SER A 425 -12.26 -26.95 16.77
N ILE A 426 -12.71 -26.91 15.51
CA ILE A 426 -14.13 -26.66 15.20
C ILE A 426 -15.02 -27.81 15.68
N ALA A 427 -14.58 -29.06 15.48
CA ALA A 427 -15.30 -30.22 15.95
C ALA A 427 -15.52 -30.17 17.47
N ALA A 428 -14.46 -29.90 18.23
CA ALA A 428 -14.50 -29.83 19.69
C ALA A 428 -15.28 -28.63 20.23
N LYS A 429 -15.10 -27.45 19.64
CA LYS A 429 -15.69 -26.20 20.15
C LYS A 429 -17.14 -25.99 19.69
N GLU A 430 -17.53 -26.53 18.53
CA GLU A 430 -18.82 -26.19 17.90
C GLU A 430 -19.68 -27.40 17.59
N ILE A 431 -19.12 -28.46 16.98
CA ILE A 431 -19.94 -29.56 16.43
C ILE A 431 -20.35 -30.53 17.53
N PHE A 432 -19.40 -31.05 18.32
CA PHE A 432 -19.71 -32.01 19.40
C PHE A 432 -20.60 -31.41 20.49
N PRO A 433 -20.44 -30.18 20.99
CA PRO A 433 -21.36 -29.59 21.95
C PRO A 433 -22.80 -29.49 21.43
N ARG A 434 -22.98 -29.11 20.15
CA ARG A 434 -24.30 -29.04 19.52
C ARG A 434 -24.92 -30.43 19.34
N ALA A 435 -24.12 -31.42 18.96
CA ALA A 435 -24.56 -32.80 18.83
C ALA A 435 -24.95 -33.43 20.18
N ALA A 436 -24.25 -33.07 21.24
CA ALA A 436 -24.61 -33.53 22.60
C ALA A 436 -25.94 -32.92 23.08
N ALA A 437 -26.22 -31.67 22.72
CA ALA A 437 -27.47 -30.99 23.05
C ALA A 437 -28.66 -31.43 22.16
N ASP A 438 -28.39 -31.97 20.98
CA ASP A 438 -29.39 -32.32 19.97
C ASP A 438 -29.01 -33.61 19.22
N PRO A 439 -29.59 -34.78 19.58
CA PRO A 439 -29.27 -36.07 18.96
C PRO A 439 -29.49 -36.13 17.44
N GLY A 440 -30.37 -35.27 16.89
CA GLY A 440 -30.62 -35.19 15.46
C GLY A 440 -29.65 -34.27 14.70
N TYR A 441 -28.72 -33.59 15.37
CA TYR A 441 -27.85 -32.57 14.79
C TYR A 441 -27.02 -33.08 13.62
N PHE A 442 -26.35 -34.22 13.76
CA PHE A 442 -25.55 -34.82 12.68
C PHE A 442 -26.38 -35.14 11.44
N ALA A 443 -27.53 -35.80 11.60
CA ALA A 443 -28.37 -36.19 10.48
C ALA A 443 -28.91 -34.96 9.74
N ARG A 444 -29.45 -33.96 10.46
CA ARG A 444 -30.00 -32.74 9.85
C ARG A 444 -28.99 -31.89 9.11
N ASN A 445 -27.75 -31.88 9.62
CA ASN A 445 -26.66 -31.09 9.03
C ASN A 445 -25.72 -31.94 8.17
N ARG A 446 -26.03 -33.20 7.91
CA ARG A 446 -25.28 -34.12 7.05
C ARG A 446 -23.84 -34.35 7.52
N TYR A 447 -23.58 -34.28 8.81
CA TYR A 447 -22.30 -34.69 9.40
C TYR A 447 -22.20 -36.20 9.54
N GLU A 448 -20.99 -36.71 9.45
CA GLU A 448 -20.64 -38.10 9.74
C GLU A 448 -19.27 -38.16 10.44
N THR A 449 -19.11 -39.17 11.28
CA THR A 449 -17.83 -39.47 11.91
C THR A 449 -17.11 -40.57 11.14
N PHE A 450 -15.79 -40.53 11.16
CA PHE A 450 -14.91 -41.57 10.61
C PHE A 450 -13.64 -41.65 11.44
N GLU A 451 -12.99 -42.82 11.41
CA GLU A 451 -11.72 -43.01 12.10
C GLU A 451 -10.53 -42.72 11.20
N GLU A 452 -9.63 -41.87 11.68
CA GLU A 452 -8.39 -41.54 10.98
C GLU A 452 -7.23 -41.53 11.99
N GLN A 453 -6.22 -42.39 11.81
CA GLN A 453 -5.05 -42.51 12.69
C GLN A 453 -5.42 -42.71 14.17
N GLY A 454 -6.46 -43.52 14.45
CA GLY A 454 -6.94 -43.79 15.81
C GLY A 454 -7.69 -42.64 16.48
N LYS A 455 -8.12 -41.63 15.72
CA LYS A 455 -8.93 -40.52 16.22
C LYS A 455 -10.25 -40.45 15.46
N THR A 456 -11.33 -40.22 16.18
CA THR A 456 -12.65 -39.97 15.62
C THR A 456 -12.65 -38.55 15.03
N ARG A 457 -12.81 -38.46 13.72
CA ARG A 457 -12.91 -37.22 12.94
C ARG A 457 -14.34 -36.96 12.50
N VAL A 458 -14.65 -35.71 12.19
CA VAL A 458 -15.94 -35.29 11.65
C VAL A 458 -15.76 -34.73 10.26
N ARG A 459 -16.67 -35.11 9.35
CA ARG A 459 -16.78 -34.44 8.04
C ARG A 459 -18.25 -34.18 7.72
N GLN A 460 -18.49 -33.15 6.91
CA GLN A 460 -19.81 -32.86 6.37
C GLN A 460 -19.90 -33.33 4.91
N ARG A 461 -20.98 -34.04 4.59
CA ARG A 461 -21.21 -34.58 3.24
C ARG A 461 -21.47 -33.47 2.22
N PRO A 462 -21.10 -33.69 0.95
CA PRO A 462 -21.39 -32.78 -0.16
C PRO A 462 -22.87 -32.44 -0.31
N GLY A 463 -23.18 -31.26 -0.83
CA GLY A 463 -24.54 -30.80 -1.14
C GLY A 463 -24.79 -29.36 -0.71
N GLU A 464 -25.97 -28.84 -1.00
CA GLU A 464 -26.36 -27.44 -0.80
C GLU A 464 -26.23 -26.93 0.65
N LYS A 465 -26.34 -27.82 1.64
CA LYS A 465 -26.16 -27.48 3.07
C LYS A 465 -24.72 -27.59 3.55
N ASN A 466 -23.79 -28.00 2.70
CA ASN A 466 -22.38 -28.09 3.08
C ASN A 466 -21.83 -26.69 3.34
N SER A 467 -21.11 -26.52 4.44
CA SER A 467 -20.51 -25.22 4.83
C SER A 467 -19.52 -24.68 3.81
N LEU A 468 -18.92 -25.54 2.96
CA LEU A 468 -18.05 -25.16 1.84
C LEU A 468 -18.82 -24.95 0.52
N GLY A 469 -20.18 -25.01 0.54
CA GLY A 469 -20.99 -24.92 -0.64
C GLY A 469 -20.73 -26.03 -1.65
N LEU A 470 -20.79 -25.69 -2.95
CA LEU A 470 -20.68 -26.64 -4.05
C LEU A 470 -19.30 -26.70 -4.69
N VAL A 471 -18.36 -25.82 -4.29
CA VAL A 471 -17.02 -25.77 -4.88
C VAL A 471 -16.00 -25.16 -3.92
N LYS A 472 -14.77 -25.70 -3.90
CA LYS A 472 -13.60 -25.11 -3.23
C LYS A 472 -12.40 -25.04 -4.16
N PHE A 473 -11.54 -24.05 -3.93
CA PHE A 473 -10.37 -23.73 -4.74
C PHE A 473 -9.12 -23.89 -3.87
N MET A 474 -8.21 -24.75 -4.28
CA MET A 474 -7.11 -25.20 -3.45
C MET A 474 -5.79 -24.61 -3.93
N PHE A 475 -5.12 -23.92 -3.03
CA PHE A 475 -3.73 -23.49 -3.12
C PHE A 475 -3.02 -24.02 -1.86
N PRO A 476 -2.32 -25.16 -1.95
CA PRO A 476 -1.73 -25.82 -0.79
C PRO A 476 -0.79 -24.88 -0.02
N ASN A 477 -1.03 -24.68 1.28
CA ASN A 477 -0.29 -23.77 2.13
C ASN A 477 -0.27 -24.27 3.58
N ASP A 478 0.65 -23.74 4.40
CA ASP A 478 0.84 -24.15 5.80
C ASP A 478 -0.29 -23.68 6.73
N PHE A 479 -1.19 -22.81 6.25
CA PHE A 479 -2.28 -22.24 7.05
C PHE A 479 -3.60 -23.00 6.89
N ASN A 480 -3.68 -23.98 5.99
CA ASN A 480 -4.91 -24.69 5.62
C ASN A 480 -6.05 -23.76 5.17
N ILE A 481 -5.70 -22.64 4.52
CA ILE A 481 -6.65 -21.67 3.99
C ILE A 481 -6.94 -21.96 2.52
N TYR A 482 -8.19 -21.87 2.14
CA TYR A 482 -8.67 -22.03 0.77
C TYR A 482 -9.85 -21.07 0.50
N LEU A 483 -10.15 -20.87 -0.77
CA LEU A 483 -11.36 -20.14 -1.20
C LEU A 483 -12.48 -21.16 -1.40
N HIS A 484 -13.72 -20.82 -1.03
CA HIS A 484 -14.82 -21.75 -1.19
C HIS A 484 -16.18 -21.03 -1.30
N ASP A 485 -17.14 -21.74 -1.80
CA ASP A 485 -18.55 -21.38 -1.82
C ASP A 485 -19.16 -21.45 -0.41
N THR A 486 -20.40 -20.99 -0.24
CA THR A 486 -21.12 -21.02 1.04
C THR A 486 -22.62 -20.98 0.81
N PRO A 487 -23.42 -21.70 1.62
CA PRO A 487 -24.89 -21.56 1.60
C PRO A 487 -25.39 -20.29 2.31
N ALA A 488 -24.50 -19.53 2.93
CA ALA A 488 -24.84 -18.34 3.73
C ALA A 488 -24.76 -17.03 2.90
N ASP A 489 -25.36 -17.00 1.72
CA ASP A 489 -25.31 -15.86 0.78
C ASP A 489 -25.81 -14.55 1.37
N SER A 490 -26.71 -14.59 2.35
CA SER A 490 -27.20 -13.38 3.01
C SER A 490 -26.10 -12.57 3.70
N LEU A 491 -25.02 -13.21 4.15
CA LEU A 491 -23.90 -12.56 4.82
C LEU A 491 -23.08 -11.65 3.88
N PHE A 492 -23.20 -11.80 2.56
CA PHE A 492 -22.56 -10.87 1.62
C PHE A 492 -23.24 -9.49 1.57
N ARG A 493 -24.41 -9.33 2.20
CA ARG A 493 -25.08 -8.04 2.35
C ARG A 493 -24.49 -7.21 3.49
N GLU A 494 -23.87 -7.87 4.46
CA GLU A 494 -23.22 -7.19 5.58
C GLU A 494 -22.03 -6.35 5.08
N ASP A 495 -21.75 -5.23 5.75
CA ASP A 495 -20.62 -4.37 5.43
C ASP A 495 -19.32 -4.91 6.03
N VAL A 496 -19.35 -5.37 7.27
CA VAL A 496 -18.23 -6.09 7.90
C VAL A 496 -18.44 -7.58 7.73
N ARG A 497 -17.60 -8.20 6.90
CA ARG A 497 -17.74 -9.61 6.53
C ARG A 497 -16.63 -10.47 7.13
N ALA A 498 -16.54 -10.47 8.45
CA ALA A 498 -15.58 -11.25 9.23
C ALA A 498 -16.31 -12.35 10.02
N PHE A 499 -16.67 -13.45 9.33
CA PHE A 499 -17.51 -14.52 9.88
C PHE A 499 -16.94 -15.93 9.67
N SER A 500 -15.69 -16.06 9.22
CA SER A 500 -15.08 -17.37 8.99
C SER A 500 -14.01 -17.69 10.02
N HIS A 501 -13.53 -18.93 10.01
CA HIS A 501 -12.41 -19.42 10.81
C HIS A 501 -11.05 -19.25 10.10
N GLY A 502 -10.95 -18.29 9.18
CA GLY A 502 -9.73 -17.99 8.42
C GLY A 502 -9.86 -18.25 6.93
N CYS A 503 -10.62 -19.26 6.49
CA CYS A 503 -10.91 -19.50 5.07
C CYS A 503 -11.76 -18.37 4.46
N ILE A 504 -11.74 -18.26 3.14
CA ILE A 504 -12.35 -17.15 2.42
C ILE A 504 -13.57 -17.66 1.64
N ARG A 505 -14.78 -17.16 2.02
CA ARG A 505 -16.02 -17.47 1.31
C ARG A 505 -16.24 -16.50 0.16
N LEU A 506 -16.75 -17.00 -0.95
CA LEU A 506 -16.90 -16.30 -2.22
C LEU A 506 -18.36 -15.96 -2.52
N GLU A 507 -18.64 -14.73 -2.96
CA GLU A 507 -19.97 -14.31 -3.44
C GLU A 507 -20.33 -14.93 -4.79
N LYS A 508 -19.32 -15.16 -5.67
CA LYS A 508 -19.53 -15.64 -7.05
C LYS A 508 -18.57 -16.80 -7.36
N PRO A 509 -18.74 -17.95 -6.68
CA PRO A 509 -17.80 -19.07 -6.80
C PRO A 509 -17.82 -19.71 -8.20
N ASP A 510 -18.97 -19.72 -8.87
CA ASP A 510 -19.12 -20.16 -10.25
C ASP A 510 -18.25 -19.34 -11.22
N GLN A 511 -18.26 -18.01 -11.08
CA GLN A 511 -17.44 -17.12 -11.90
C GLN A 511 -15.93 -17.32 -11.66
N LEU A 512 -15.53 -17.58 -10.40
CA LEU A 512 -14.15 -17.94 -10.14
C LEU A 512 -13.77 -19.28 -10.75
N ALA A 513 -14.69 -20.26 -10.77
CA ALA A 513 -14.46 -21.55 -11.44
C ALA A 513 -14.33 -21.39 -12.97
N LEU A 514 -15.15 -20.52 -13.59
CA LEU A 514 -15.01 -20.15 -15.01
C LEU A 514 -13.64 -19.53 -15.29
N PHE A 515 -13.24 -18.56 -14.47
CA PHE A 515 -11.95 -17.91 -14.58
C PHE A 515 -10.82 -18.93 -14.44
N ALA A 516 -10.84 -19.77 -13.41
CA ALA A 516 -9.74 -20.69 -13.10
C ALA A 516 -9.57 -21.78 -14.14
N LEU A 517 -10.68 -22.40 -14.61
CA LEU A 517 -10.68 -23.57 -15.48
C LEU A 517 -10.80 -23.24 -16.96
N GLY A 518 -11.30 -22.05 -17.33
CA GLY A 518 -11.62 -21.71 -18.72
C GLY A 518 -12.74 -22.58 -19.31
N TRP A 519 -13.60 -23.15 -18.47
CA TRP A 519 -14.72 -23.99 -18.92
C TRP A 519 -15.92 -23.13 -19.34
N PRO A 520 -16.79 -23.67 -20.22
CA PRO A 520 -18.09 -23.06 -20.50
C PRO A 520 -18.98 -23.02 -19.24
N PRO A 521 -19.86 -22.01 -19.10
CA PRO A 521 -20.75 -21.86 -17.93
C PRO A 521 -21.57 -23.09 -17.59
N GLU A 522 -22.13 -23.76 -18.60
CA GLU A 522 -22.94 -24.97 -18.44
C GLU A 522 -22.16 -26.11 -17.80
N ARG A 523 -20.89 -26.28 -18.18
CA ARG A 523 -20.01 -27.33 -17.64
C ARG A 523 -19.68 -27.07 -16.17
N VAL A 524 -19.46 -25.82 -15.79
CA VAL A 524 -19.23 -25.45 -14.38
C VAL A 524 -20.50 -25.71 -13.56
N ARG A 525 -21.65 -25.26 -14.03
CA ARG A 525 -22.94 -25.47 -13.37
C ARG A 525 -23.24 -26.95 -13.18
N GLN A 526 -23.07 -27.75 -14.24
CA GLN A 526 -23.26 -29.21 -14.17
C GLN A 526 -22.31 -29.85 -13.15
N ALA A 527 -21.03 -29.45 -13.11
CA ALA A 527 -20.07 -29.99 -12.16
C ALA A 527 -20.43 -29.63 -10.69
N MET A 528 -20.96 -28.43 -10.45
CA MET A 528 -21.41 -27.99 -9.12
C MET A 528 -22.68 -28.72 -8.68
N GLN A 529 -23.68 -28.89 -9.54
CA GLN A 529 -25.00 -29.37 -9.16
C GLN A 529 -25.18 -30.89 -9.33
N GLN A 530 -24.64 -31.49 -10.39
CA GLN A 530 -24.93 -32.86 -10.82
C GLN A 530 -23.68 -33.73 -10.94
N GLY A 531 -22.49 -33.17 -10.72
CA GLY A 531 -21.24 -33.93 -10.83
C GLY A 531 -21.04 -34.91 -9.68
N PRO A 532 -20.05 -35.82 -9.79
CA PRO A 532 -19.69 -36.69 -8.69
C PRO A 532 -19.17 -35.89 -7.50
N ASP A 533 -19.41 -36.43 -6.31
CA ASP A 533 -18.96 -35.85 -5.06
C ASP A 533 -17.42 -35.86 -4.98
N ASP A 534 -16.86 -34.82 -4.39
CA ASP A 534 -15.42 -34.60 -4.17
C ASP A 534 -14.57 -34.63 -5.44
N ARG A 535 -15.14 -34.19 -6.56
CA ARG A 535 -14.48 -34.21 -7.86
C ARG A 535 -13.35 -33.19 -7.93
N ARG A 536 -12.11 -33.65 -7.90
CA ARG A 536 -10.91 -32.84 -8.13
C ARG A 536 -10.69 -32.60 -9.62
N VAL A 537 -10.40 -31.34 -9.99
CA VAL A 537 -10.03 -30.90 -11.34
C VAL A 537 -8.78 -30.01 -11.23
N ASN A 538 -7.66 -30.48 -11.77
CA ASN A 538 -6.44 -29.67 -11.80
C ASN A 538 -6.59 -28.50 -12.77
N LEU A 539 -6.01 -27.36 -12.43
CA LEU A 539 -5.97 -26.19 -13.30
C LEU A 539 -5.03 -26.47 -14.49
N PRO A 540 -5.37 -25.97 -15.69
CA PRO A 540 -4.46 -26.07 -16.84
C PRO A 540 -3.13 -25.32 -16.62
N ARG A 541 -3.17 -24.25 -15.81
CA ARG A 541 -2.01 -23.49 -15.30
C ARG A 541 -2.31 -23.05 -13.88
N LYS A 542 -1.33 -23.18 -13.00
CA LYS A 542 -1.42 -22.67 -11.64
C LYS A 542 -1.64 -21.15 -11.67
N ILE A 543 -2.45 -20.65 -10.77
CA ILE A 543 -2.78 -19.22 -10.66
C ILE A 543 -2.27 -18.70 -9.32
N PRO A 544 -1.34 -17.73 -9.29
CA PRO A 544 -0.92 -17.09 -8.04
C PRO A 544 -2.11 -16.47 -7.30
N VAL A 545 -2.20 -16.72 -6.00
CA VAL A 545 -3.19 -16.16 -5.08
C VAL A 545 -2.45 -15.36 -4.02
N TYR A 546 -2.77 -14.09 -3.90
CA TYR A 546 -2.22 -13.19 -2.91
C TYR A 546 -3.32 -12.80 -1.92
N ILE A 547 -3.13 -13.15 -0.66
CA ILE A 547 -3.97 -12.68 0.44
C ILE A 547 -3.27 -11.47 1.06
N ALA A 548 -3.80 -10.28 0.83
CA ALA A 548 -3.21 -9.01 1.19
C ALA A 548 -4.03 -8.27 2.27
N TYR A 549 -3.43 -7.23 2.85
CA TYR A 549 -4.04 -6.45 3.92
C TYR A 549 -3.83 -4.95 3.67
N PHE A 550 -4.62 -4.36 2.75
CA PHE A 550 -4.56 -2.94 2.44
C PHE A 550 -5.74 -2.20 3.08
N THR A 551 -5.42 -1.30 4.01
CA THR A 551 -6.38 -0.43 4.70
C THR A 551 -6.54 0.94 4.05
N ALA A 552 -5.72 1.27 3.04
CA ALA A 552 -5.93 2.34 2.09
C ALA A 552 -5.63 1.80 0.70
N TYR A 553 -6.57 1.92 -0.24
CA TYR A 553 -6.49 1.31 -1.57
C TYR A 553 -7.31 2.12 -2.58
N ALA A 554 -7.00 1.96 -3.87
CA ALA A 554 -7.77 2.55 -4.95
C ALA A 554 -8.93 1.64 -5.37
N ARG A 555 -10.04 2.24 -5.77
CA ARG A 555 -11.15 1.54 -6.41
C ARG A 555 -11.94 2.52 -7.28
N GLY A 556 -12.05 2.20 -8.58
CA GLY A 556 -12.76 3.09 -9.51
C GLY A 556 -12.19 4.51 -9.55
N GLY A 557 -10.86 4.67 -9.38
CA GLY A 557 -10.20 5.98 -9.34
C GLY A 557 -10.44 6.79 -8.07
N GLN A 558 -10.98 6.18 -7.01
CA GLN A 558 -11.23 6.82 -5.72
C GLN A 558 -10.47 6.13 -4.59
N LEU A 559 -10.10 6.92 -3.57
CA LEU A 559 -9.46 6.40 -2.35
C LEU A 559 -10.51 5.81 -1.41
N TYR A 560 -10.24 4.60 -0.95
CA TYR A 560 -11.01 3.90 0.07
C TYR A 560 -10.13 3.62 1.29
N PHE A 561 -10.73 3.67 2.47
CA PHE A 561 -10.12 3.27 3.72
C PHE A 561 -10.91 2.07 4.27
N GLY A 562 -10.27 0.89 4.24
CA GLY A 562 -10.84 -0.31 4.84
C GLY A 562 -10.71 -0.32 6.35
N ASN A 563 -11.50 -1.16 7.00
CA ASN A 563 -11.40 -1.39 8.43
C ASN A 563 -10.10 -2.11 8.77
N ASP A 564 -9.34 -1.59 9.74
CA ASP A 564 -8.19 -2.30 10.30
C ASP A 564 -8.66 -3.44 11.23
N LEU A 565 -9.36 -4.41 10.62
CA LEU A 565 -10.06 -5.51 11.28
C LEU A 565 -9.21 -6.24 12.32
N TYR A 566 -7.92 -6.45 12.02
CA TYR A 566 -6.99 -7.19 12.87
C TYR A 566 -5.96 -6.28 13.56
N ARG A 567 -6.19 -4.97 13.61
CA ARG A 567 -5.34 -3.96 14.27
C ARG A 567 -3.88 -4.00 13.84
N ARG A 568 -3.65 -4.18 12.53
CA ARG A 568 -2.31 -4.27 11.95
C ARG A 568 -1.73 -2.92 11.52
N ASP A 569 -2.53 -1.84 11.56
CA ASP A 569 -2.08 -0.49 11.16
C ASP A 569 -1.23 0.19 12.24
N ASP A 570 -1.61 0.10 13.51
CA ASP A 570 -1.00 0.89 14.58
C ASP A 570 0.52 0.74 14.68
N ARG A 571 1.02 -0.50 14.59
CA ARG A 571 2.47 -0.78 14.65
C ARG A 571 3.19 -0.27 13.42
N LEU A 572 2.61 -0.47 12.24
CA LEU A 572 3.20 -0.03 10.99
C LEU A 572 3.15 1.49 10.86
N ILE A 573 2.01 2.13 11.15
CA ILE A 573 1.89 3.59 11.19
C ILE A 573 2.94 4.19 12.11
N ARG A 574 3.13 3.62 13.30
CA ARG A 574 4.17 4.06 14.22
C ARG A 574 5.58 3.94 13.60
N ALA A 575 5.88 2.79 13.01
CA ALA A 575 7.18 2.54 12.39
C ALA A 575 7.47 3.46 11.19
N VAL A 576 6.48 3.80 10.35
CA VAL A 576 6.67 4.71 9.21
C VAL A 576 6.60 6.18 9.60
N SER A 577 5.93 6.53 10.70
CA SER A 577 5.80 7.93 11.17
C SER A 577 6.92 8.35 12.11
N GLU A 578 7.56 7.41 12.80
CA GLU A 578 8.69 7.71 13.69
C GLU A 578 9.89 8.21 12.87
N GLY A 579 10.38 9.43 13.18
CA GLY A 579 11.44 10.08 12.42
C GLY A 579 11.06 10.51 11.00
N ALA A 580 9.76 10.54 10.66
CA ALA A 580 9.30 10.95 9.33
C ALA A 580 9.34 12.46 9.10
N VAL A 581 9.42 13.25 10.15
CA VAL A 581 9.80 14.67 10.03
C VAL A 581 11.32 14.71 9.89
N PRO A 582 11.83 15.14 8.73
CA PRO A 582 13.26 15.18 8.53
C PRO A 582 13.91 16.11 9.55
N SER A 583 15.07 15.74 10.04
CA SER A 583 15.89 16.61 10.88
C SER A 583 16.25 17.90 10.12
N ALA A 584 16.52 18.97 10.85
CA ALA A 584 17.00 20.21 10.25
C ALA A 584 18.30 20.00 9.45
N GLN A 585 19.10 19.02 9.84
CA GLN A 585 20.32 18.64 9.11
C GLN A 585 19.98 17.98 7.77
N ALA A 586 19.03 17.02 7.74
CA ALA A 586 18.61 16.36 6.51
C ALA A 586 17.96 17.34 5.53
N LEU A 587 17.15 18.28 6.04
CA LEU A 587 16.54 19.34 5.21
C LEU A 587 17.60 20.23 4.57
N ARG A 588 18.57 20.75 5.37
CA ARG A 588 19.68 21.57 4.81
C ARG A 588 20.49 20.81 3.78
N ALA A 589 20.75 19.52 4.01
CA ALA A 589 21.49 18.69 3.07
C ALA A 589 20.68 18.48 1.77
N ALA A 590 19.38 18.19 1.87
CA ALA A 590 18.50 18.06 0.72
C ALA A 590 18.43 19.36 -0.10
N ASP A 591 18.38 20.53 0.55
CA ASP A 591 18.40 21.82 -0.13
C ASP A 591 19.74 22.10 -0.82
N ALA A 592 20.86 21.70 -0.23
CA ALA A 592 22.16 21.79 -0.88
C ALA A 592 22.24 20.89 -2.13
N LEU A 593 21.68 19.67 -2.05
CA LEU A 593 21.63 18.75 -3.19
C LEU A 593 20.67 19.25 -4.30
N ARG A 594 19.56 19.90 -3.96
CA ARG A 594 18.67 20.54 -4.96
C ARG A 594 19.40 21.63 -5.73
N ARG A 595 20.13 22.50 -5.04
CA ARG A 595 20.95 23.53 -5.71
C ARG A 595 22.00 22.92 -6.62
N PHE A 596 22.65 21.85 -6.16
CA PHE A 596 23.65 21.14 -6.97
C PHE A 596 23.07 20.62 -8.30
N VAL A 597 21.80 20.15 -8.31
CA VAL A 597 21.12 19.69 -9.52
C VAL A 597 20.66 20.86 -10.42
N ALA A 598 20.31 22.01 -9.83
CA ALA A 598 19.80 23.18 -10.56
C ALA A 598 20.89 24.00 -11.27
N GLU A 599 22.13 23.89 -10.84
CA GLU A 599 23.34 24.54 -11.41
C GLU A 599 24.00 23.67 -12.47
#